data_d1a8e4e60b08a80b4bb47c130bb2e88a
#
_entry.id   d1a8e4e60b08a80b4bb47c130bb2e88a
#
_cell.length_a   1.000
_cell.length_b   1.000
_cell.length_c   1.000
_cell.angle_alpha   90.00
_cell.angle_beta   90.00
_cell.angle_gamma   90.00
#
_symmetry.space_group_name_H-M   'P 1'
#
loop_
_entity.id
_entity.type
_entity.pdbx_description
1 polymer ?
#
loop_
_entity_poly.entity_id
_entity_poly.type
_entity_poly.pdbx_seq_one_letter_code
_entity_poly.pdbx_strand_id
1 'polypeptide(L)'
;MTSQSHHMDVGLVSSQESESEPPHKRPRLDDEHLKWDVETVAVFNDPVHDHIDLHPLCVKIIDTPEFQRLRFIKQLGTSYFVYPGASHNRFEHSLGVCHLAGQLLRAIRQRQPELDITDVDVLCVEIAGLCHDLGHGPFSHFFDAFISIVSPDANWKNQLTAEFEKYDLTAGDLTFIEEIIAGPHFKDVCVGRTKDKSFLYEIVANKRNGIDVDKWDYFARDCLMLGIRNNFDYTRFIHFARVLEGD
;
A
#
# COMPACT_ATOMS: atom_id res chain seq x y z
N MET A 1 49.32 -35.03 51.84
CA MET A 1 49.28 -34.36 50.49
C MET A 1 47.92 -33.77 50.35
N THR A 2 47.86 -32.51 50.63
CA THR A 2 46.62 -31.73 50.83
C THR A 2 46.18 -31.12 49.50
N SER A 3 44.96 -31.47 49.08
CA SER A 3 44.29 -30.86 47.91
C SER A 3 43.53 -29.63 48.39
N GLN A 4 43.90 -28.45 47.84
CA GLN A 4 43.24 -27.18 48.03
C GLN A 4 42.11 -27.05 46.94
N SER A 5 40.89 -26.94 47.42
CA SER A 5 39.72 -26.60 46.61
C SER A 5 39.62 -25.07 46.54
N HIS A 6 39.67 -24.51 45.33
CA HIS A 6 39.37 -23.08 45.09
C HIS A 6 37.85 -22.94 44.89
N HIS A 7 37.20 -22.23 45.82
CA HIS A 7 35.86 -21.68 45.63
C HIS A 7 35.95 -20.39 44.82
N MET A 8 35.22 -20.35 43.68
CA MET A 8 34.91 -19.09 43.00
C MET A 8 33.65 -18.47 43.63
N ASP A 9 33.87 -17.31 44.22
CA ASP A 9 32.78 -16.48 44.73
C ASP A 9 32.20 -15.67 43.56
N VAL A 10 30.92 -15.94 43.20
CA VAL A 10 30.23 -15.19 42.14
C VAL A 10 29.47 -14.04 42.79
N GLY A 11 30.07 -12.87 42.78
CA GLY A 11 29.41 -11.65 43.23
C GLY A 11 28.16 -11.36 42.39
N LEU A 12 27.00 -11.36 43.06
CA LEU A 12 25.74 -10.84 42.47
C LEU A 12 25.86 -9.32 42.27
N VAL A 13 25.99 -8.91 41.01
CA VAL A 13 25.79 -7.51 40.60
C VAL A 13 24.30 -7.28 40.48
N SER A 14 23.73 -6.48 41.37
CA SER A 14 22.35 -6.01 41.26
C SER A 14 22.19 -5.13 40.03
N SER A 15 21.55 -5.67 39.01
CA SER A 15 21.11 -4.89 37.86
C SER A 15 19.96 -3.96 38.30
N GLN A 16 20.23 -2.66 38.30
CA GLN A 16 19.16 -1.66 38.34
C GLN A 16 18.37 -1.80 37.06
N GLU A 17 17.11 -2.16 37.20
CA GLU A 17 16.11 -2.08 36.13
C GLU A 17 15.93 -0.60 35.77
N SER A 18 16.43 -0.22 34.59
CA SER A 18 16.07 1.05 33.97
C SER A 18 14.60 0.94 33.55
N GLU A 19 13.73 1.72 34.20
CA GLU A 19 12.35 1.91 33.75
C GLU A 19 12.38 2.41 32.30
N SER A 20 12.01 1.51 31.37
CA SER A 20 11.76 1.91 29.99
C SER A 20 10.48 2.73 29.94
N GLU A 21 10.58 3.97 29.49
CA GLU A 21 9.41 4.80 29.19
C GLU A 21 8.45 4.02 28.29
N PRO A 22 7.14 4.10 28.53
CA PRO A 22 6.15 3.44 27.69
C PRO A 22 6.23 4.02 26.27
N PRO A 23 6.04 3.19 25.23
CA PRO A 23 6.14 3.65 23.85
C PRO A 23 5.16 4.80 23.62
N HIS A 24 5.69 5.92 23.10
CA HIS A 24 4.90 7.09 22.73
C HIS A 24 3.72 6.64 21.88
N LYS A 25 2.50 6.81 22.42
CA LYS A 25 1.27 6.66 21.63
C LYS A 25 1.34 7.64 20.47
N ARG A 26 1.37 7.09 19.26
CA ARG A 26 1.26 7.91 18.03
C ARG A 26 -0.01 8.75 18.13
N PRO A 27 0.02 10.05 17.75
CA PRO A 27 -1.20 10.85 17.71
C PRO A 27 -2.16 10.18 16.72
N ARG A 28 -3.35 9.80 17.19
CA ARG A 28 -4.46 9.49 16.30
C ARG A 28 -4.78 10.77 15.56
N LEU A 29 -4.72 10.73 14.23
CA LEU A 29 -5.34 11.75 13.39
C LEU A 29 -6.83 11.71 13.72
N ASP A 30 -7.39 12.84 14.16
CA ASP A 30 -8.77 12.94 14.62
C ASP A 30 -9.74 12.53 13.51
N ASP A 31 -10.40 11.39 13.70
CA ASP A 31 -11.35 10.75 12.79
C ASP A 31 -12.72 11.47 12.68
N GLU A 32 -12.80 12.77 12.97
CA GLU A 32 -14.09 13.48 13.05
C GLU A 32 -14.82 13.68 11.71
N HIS A 33 -14.25 13.28 10.57
CA HIS A 33 -14.86 13.56 9.26
C HIS A 33 -15.26 12.35 8.40
N LEU A 34 -15.04 11.13 8.84
CA LEU A 34 -15.48 9.93 8.12
C LEU A 34 -16.70 9.33 8.80
N LYS A 35 -17.89 9.81 8.46
CA LYS A 35 -19.16 9.17 8.82
C LYS A 35 -19.41 7.98 7.88
N TRP A 36 -18.65 6.88 8.08
CA TRP A 36 -19.02 5.60 7.51
C TRP A 36 -20.05 4.92 8.41
N ASP A 37 -21.03 4.26 7.83
CA ASP A 37 -21.90 3.36 8.58
C ASP A 37 -21.01 2.29 9.23
N VAL A 38 -20.91 2.33 10.56
CA VAL A 38 -20.00 1.50 11.38
C VAL A 38 -20.19 -0.01 11.17
N GLU A 39 -21.29 -0.43 10.51
CA GLU A 39 -21.65 -1.84 10.33
C GLU A 39 -20.85 -2.56 9.23
N THR A 40 -20.05 -1.87 8.40
CA THR A 40 -19.40 -2.46 7.23
C THR A 40 -17.90 -2.20 7.09
N VAL A 41 -17.25 -1.61 8.09
CA VAL A 41 -15.79 -1.41 8.07
C VAL A 41 -15.09 -2.74 8.36
N ALA A 42 -14.34 -3.28 7.39
CA ALA A 42 -13.45 -4.40 7.64
C ALA A 42 -12.09 -3.89 8.08
N VAL A 43 -11.58 -4.47 9.16
CA VAL A 43 -10.25 -4.19 9.70
C VAL A 43 -9.35 -5.37 9.37
N PHE A 44 -8.26 -5.12 8.65
CA PHE A 44 -7.22 -6.11 8.40
C PHE A 44 -6.03 -5.88 9.34
N ASN A 45 -5.51 -6.96 9.91
CA ASN A 45 -4.28 -6.91 10.70
C ASN A 45 -3.11 -7.24 9.79
N ASP A 46 -2.32 -6.24 9.44
CA ASP A 46 -1.21 -6.34 8.49
C ASP A 46 0.15 -6.27 9.22
N PRO A 47 1.13 -7.13 8.89
CA PRO A 47 2.41 -7.15 9.60
C PRO A 47 3.29 -5.92 9.33
N VAL A 48 2.98 -5.11 8.29
CA VAL A 48 3.74 -3.92 7.90
C VAL A 48 3.08 -2.64 8.40
N HIS A 49 1.73 -2.58 8.30
CA HIS A 49 0.94 -1.37 8.54
C HIS A 49 0.06 -1.45 9.79
N ASP A 50 0.17 -2.52 10.57
CA ASP A 50 -0.68 -2.82 11.73
C ASP A 50 -2.16 -2.97 11.32
N HIS A 51 -3.04 -2.08 11.75
CA HIS A 51 -4.46 -2.13 11.43
C HIS A 51 -4.75 -1.31 10.17
N ILE A 52 -5.37 -1.95 9.19
CA ILE A 52 -5.83 -1.33 7.94
C ILE A 52 -7.35 -1.29 7.96
N ASP A 53 -7.90 -0.10 8.10
CA ASP A 53 -9.33 0.16 7.95
C ASP A 53 -9.63 0.49 6.50
N LEU A 54 -10.59 -0.21 5.89
CA LEU A 54 -10.93 -0.03 4.48
C LEU A 54 -12.37 0.44 4.30
N HIS A 55 -12.54 1.28 3.29
CA HIS A 55 -13.86 1.73 2.86
C HIS A 55 -14.75 0.53 2.47
N PRO A 56 -16.08 0.53 2.78
CA PRO A 56 -16.99 -0.57 2.46
C PRO A 56 -16.97 -1.01 0.99
N LEU A 57 -16.80 -0.08 0.05
CA LEU A 57 -16.64 -0.40 -1.36
C LEU A 57 -15.36 -1.19 -1.64
N CYS A 58 -14.24 -0.82 -1.01
CA CYS A 58 -12.99 -1.57 -1.11
C CYS A 58 -13.17 -3.01 -0.60
N VAL A 59 -13.93 -3.20 0.48
CA VAL A 59 -14.26 -4.55 1.01
C VAL A 59 -15.03 -5.36 -0.01
N LYS A 60 -16.02 -4.76 -0.71
CA LYS A 60 -16.77 -5.46 -1.76
C LYS A 60 -15.91 -5.85 -2.95
N ILE A 61 -14.95 -5.01 -3.33
CA ILE A 61 -13.96 -5.34 -4.36
C ILE A 61 -13.10 -6.52 -3.90
N ILE A 62 -12.64 -6.49 -2.65
CA ILE A 62 -11.84 -7.57 -2.05
C ILE A 62 -12.60 -8.90 -2.07
N ASP A 63 -13.91 -8.90 -1.83
CA ASP A 63 -14.74 -10.11 -1.79
C ASP A 63 -15.01 -10.70 -3.19
N THR A 64 -14.57 -10.06 -4.27
CA THR A 64 -14.69 -10.61 -5.62
C THR A 64 -13.71 -11.77 -5.85
N PRO A 65 -14.06 -12.78 -6.67
CA PRO A 65 -13.14 -13.87 -7.02
C PRO A 65 -11.84 -13.36 -7.67
N GLU A 66 -11.94 -12.29 -8.47
CA GLU A 66 -10.82 -11.64 -9.15
C GLU A 66 -9.79 -11.11 -8.16
N PHE A 67 -10.23 -10.52 -7.07
CA PHE A 67 -9.33 -10.03 -6.03
C PHE A 67 -8.85 -11.15 -5.11
N GLN A 68 -9.72 -12.07 -4.71
CA GLN A 68 -9.37 -13.17 -3.81
C GLN A 68 -8.30 -14.09 -4.39
N ARG A 69 -8.18 -14.22 -5.72
CA ARG A 69 -7.10 -15.00 -6.35
C ARG A 69 -5.70 -14.46 -6.05
N LEU A 70 -5.57 -13.15 -5.72
CA LEU A 70 -4.28 -12.54 -5.37
C LEU A 70 -3.65 -13.18 -4.12
N ARG A 71 -4.43 -13.83 -3.25
CA ARG A 71 -3.94 -14.61 -2.11
C ARG A 71 -3.05 -15.79 -2.52
N PHE A 72 -3.08 -16.18 -3.78
CA PHE A 72 -2.32 -17.31 -4.32
C PHE A 72 -1.24 -16.88 -5.30
N ILE A 73 -1.03 -15.57 -5.47
CA ILE A 73 -0.03 -15.00 -6.37
C ILE A 73 1.11 -14.42 -5.54
N LYS A 74 2.24 -15.11 -5.52
CA LYS A 74 3.44 -14.69 -4.79
C LYS A 74 3.96 -13.36 -5.31
N GLN A 75 4.15 -12.38 -4.41
CA GLN A 75 4.68 -11.04 -4.73
C GLN A 75 6.03 -11.13 -5.46
N LEU A 76 6.95 -11.94 -4.93
CA LEU A 76 8.29 -12.12 -5.48
C LEU A 76 8.40 -13.35 -6.40
N GLY A 77 7.28 -13.90 -6.84
CA GLY A 77 7.22 -14.97 -7.83
C GLY A 77 8.07 -16.18 -7.44
N THR A 78 8.99 -16.57 -8.35
CA THR A 78 9.87 -17.73 -8.19
C THR A 78 10.94 -17.56 -7.10
N SER A 79 11.18 -16.37 -6.61
CA SER A 79 12.14 -16.11 -5.53
C SER A 79 11.78 -16.91 -4.26
N TYR A 80 10.51 -17.26 -4.08
CA TYR A 80 10.03 -18.11 -2.99
C TYR A 80 10.74 -19.45 -2.90
N PHE A 81 11.17 -20.03 -4.04
CA PHE A 81 11.90 -21.31 -4.05
C PHE A 81 13.33 -21.21 -3.50
N VAL A 82 13.91 -20.03 -3.47
CA VAL A 82 15.24 -19.76 -2.91
C VAL A 82 15.15 -19.11 -1.53
N TYR A 83 14.18 -18.21 -1.38
CA TYR A 83 13.91 -17.46 -0.13
C TYR A 83 12.56 -17.87 0.44
N PRO A 84 12.48 -18.88 1.33
CA PRO A 84 11.19 -19.35 1.86
C PRO A 84 10.41 -18.28 2.62
N GLY A 85 11.09 -17.25 3.14
CA GLY A 85 10.47 -16.08 3.75
C GLY A 85 9.70 -15.22 2.76
N ALA A 86 10.03 -15.28 1.45
CA ALA A 86 9.31 -14.57 0.38
C ALA A 86 7.94 -15.22 0.08
N SER A 87 7.15 -15.49 1.12
CA SER A 87 5.89 -16.22 1.05
C SER A 87 4.66 -15.32 0.89
N HIS A 88 4.82 -14.01 1.04
CA HIS A 88 3.75 -13.02 0.89
C HIS A 88 3.24 -12.95 -0.54
N ASN A 89 1.99 -12.47 -0.66
CA ASN A 89 1.26 -12.49 -1.90
C ASN A 89 0.86 -11.07 -2.32
N ARG A 90 0.36 -10.93 -3.53
CA ARG A 90 -0.14 -9.66 -4.03
C ARG A 90 -1.37 -9.16 -3.30
N PHE A 91 -2.10 -10.03 -2.61
CA PHE A 91 -3.26 -9.67 -1.81
C PHE A 91 -2.92 -8.67 -0.71
N GLU A 92 -2.02 -9.02 0.20
CA GLU A 92 -1.64 -8.17 1.32
C GLU A 92 -0.90 -6.90 0.85
N HIS A 93 -0.13 -6.98 -0.24
CA HIS A 93 0.48 -5.82 -0.87
C HIS A 93 -0.57 -4.84 -1.37
N SER A 94 -1.59 -5.30 -2.10
CA SER A 94 -2.68 -4.45 -2.60
C SER A 94 -3.44 -3.74 -1.47
N LEU A 95 -3.65 -4.42 -0.32
CA LEU A 95 -4.23 -3.78 0.87
C LEU A 95 -3.32 -2.66 1.41
N GLY A 96 -2.01 -2.92 1.49
CA GLY A 96 -1.03 -1.94 1.95
C GLY A 96 -0.95 -0.71 1.04
N VAL A 97 -0.97 -0.91 -0.29
CA VAL A 97 -0.95 0.19 -1.27
C VAL A 97 -2.22 1.05 -1.15
N CYS A 98 -3.41 0.42 -1.03
CA CYS A 98 -4.66 1.12 -0.77
C CYS A 98 -4.57 1.99 0.50
N HIS A 99 -4.10 1.42 1.58
CA HIS A 99 -3.94 2.09 2.87
C HIS A 99 -3.00 3.30 2.78
N LEU A 100 -1.82 3.12 2.20
CA LEU A 100 -0.84 4.20 2.04
C LEU A 100 -1.34 5.31 1.11
N ALA A 101 -2.07 4.96 0.05
CA ALA A 101 -2.68 5.93 -0.86
C ALA A 101 -3.65 6.85 -0.13
N GLY A 102 -4.56 6.27 0.66
CA GLY A 102 -5.48 7.03 1.49
C GLY A 102 -4.78 7.88 2.55
N GLN A 103 -3.77 7.33 3.24
CA GLN A 103 -3.01 8.08 4.25
C GLN A 103 -2.29 9.28 3.64
N LEU A 104 -1.59 9.10 2.51
CA LEU A 104 -0.86 10.17 1.84
C LEU A 104 -1.81 11.28 1.41
N LEU A 105 -2.93 10.91 0.80
CA LEU A 105 -3.85 11.89 0.23
C LEU A 105 -4.59 12.68 1.33
N ARG A 106 -5.01 12.02 2.42
CA ARG A 106 -5.57 12.69 3.60
C ARG A 106 -4.55 13.64 4.26
N ALA A 107 -3.29 13.24 4.33
CA ALA A 107 -2.23 14.08 4.88
C ALA A 107 -1.96 15.32 4.02
N ILE A 108 -1.99 15.20 2.68
CA ILE A 108 -1.88 16.34 1.76
C ILE A 108 -3.11 17.25 1.92
N ARG A 109 -4.32 16.71 1.89
CA ARG A 109 -5.58 17.46 2.05
C ARG A 109 -5.60 18.28 3.33
N GLN A 110 -5.13 17.72 4.44
CA GLN A 110 -5.09 18.44 5.72
C GLN A 110 -4.11 19.60 5.70
N ARG A 111 -2.99 19.49 4.97
CA ARG A 111 -1.96 20.53 4.92
C ARG A 111 -2.17 21.56 3.83
N GLN A 112 -2.88 21.19 2.78
CA GLN A 112 -3.10 21.99 1.58
C GLN A 112 -4.60 21.95 1.20
N PRO A 113 -5.49 22.53 2.04
CA PRO A 113 -6.92 22.53 1.78
C PRO A 113 -7.28 23.28 0.49
N GLU A 114 -6.39 24.15 0.02
CA GLU A 114 -6.52 24.86 -1.27
C GLU A 114 -6.52 23.95 -2.51
N LEU A 115 -6.05 22.71 -2.38
CA LEU A 115 -6.07 21.72 -3.46
C LEU A 115 -7.45 21.09 -3.70
N ASP A 116 -8.43 21.38 -2.85
CA ASP A 116 -9.82 20.89 -2.94
C ASP A 116 -9.92 19.37 -3.19
N ILE A 117 -9.13 18.59 -2.44
CA ILE A 117 -9.17 17.13 -2.52
C ILE A 117 -10.48 16.65 -1.88
N THR A 118 -11.36 16.05 -2.67
CA THR A 118 -12.66 15.55 -2.21
C THR A 118 -12.56 14.14 -1.62
N ASP A 119 -13.62 13.71 -0.90
CA ASP A 119 -13.71 12.31 -0.42
C ASP A 119 -13.78 11.31 -1.58
N VAL A 120 -14.39 11.70 -2.70
CA VAL A 120 -14.42 10.90 -3.94
C VAL A 120 -13.02 10.76 -4.53
N ASP A 121 -12.21 11.82 -4.52
CA ASP A 121 -10.80 11.72 -4.98
C ASP A 121 -10.01 10.74 -4.13
N VAL A 122 -10.16 10.82 -2.80
CA VAL A 122 -9.49 9.87 -1.88
C VAL A 122 -9.93 8.44 -2.16
N LEU A 123 -11.24 8.20 -2.28
CA LEU A 123 -11.79 6.87 -2.56
C LEU A 123 -11.30 6.32 -3.90
N CYS A 124 -11.29 7.12 -4.96
CA CYS A 124 -10.80 6.72 -6.28
C CYS A 124 -9.32 6.30 -6.23
N VAL A 125 -8.49 7.06 -5.53
CA VAL A 125 -7.06 6.76 -5.39
C VAL A 125 -6.84 5.52 -4.52
N GLU A 126 -7.64 5.32 -3.46
CA GLU A 126 -7.63 4.08 -2.66
C GLU A 126 -8.01 2.86 -3.50
N ILE A 127 -9.07 2.94 -4.30
CA ILE A 127 -9.50 1.86 -5.21
C ILE A 127 -8.41 1.59 -6.26
N ALA A 128 -7.81 2.62 -6.83
CA ALA A 128 -6.72 2.45 -7.77
C ALA A 128 -5.53 1.73 -7.14
N GLY A 129 -5.14 2.11 -5.92
CA GLY A 129 -4.10 1.42 -5.15
C GLY A 129 -4.46 -0.02 -4.83
N LEU A 130 -5.73 -0.29 -4.49
CA LEU A 130 -6.22 -1.64 -4.24
C LEU A 130 -6.14 -2.53 -5.49
N CYS A 131 -6.48 -1.98 -6.64
CA CYS A 131 -6.69 -2.72 -7.89
C CYS A 131 -5.47 -2.74 -8.83
N HIS A 132 -4.40 -1.99 -8.54
CA HIS A 132 -3.29 -1.80 -9.48
C HIS A 132 -2.63 -3.11 -9.93
N ASP A 133 -2.62 -4.12 -9.07
CA ASP A 133 -2.00 -5.43 -9.27
C ASP A 133 -2.98 -6.54 -9.72
N LEU A 134 -4.27 -6.24 -9.89
CA LEU A 134 -5.27 -7.24 -10.27
C LEU A 134 -4.93 -7.99 -11.56
N GLY A 135 -4.21 -7.35 -12.46
CA GLY A 135 -3.80 -7.95 -13.71
C GLY A 135 -2.67 -8.98 -13.61
N HIS A 136 -1.98 -9.15 -12.50
CA HIS A 136 -0.86 -10.09 -12.40
C HIS A 136 -1.32 -11.56 -12.43
N GLY A 137 -0.54 -12.38 -13.16
CA GLY A 137 -0.70 -13.84 -13.23
C GLY A 137 0.21 -14.59 -12.25
N PRO A 138 0.15 -15.93 -12.25
CA PRO A 138 1.02 -16.77 -11.43
C PRO A 138 2.50 -16.43 -11.66
N PHE A 139 3.27 -16.34 -10.58
CA PHE A 139 4.68 -15.92 -10.60
C PHE A 139 4.92 -14.47 -11.05
N SER A 140 3.89 -13.61 -10.98
CA SER A 140 3.99 -12.15 -11.19
C SER A 140 4.69 -11.78 -12.51
N HIS A 141 5.74 -10.98 -12.48
CA HIS A 141 6.45 -10.51 -13.69
C HIS A 141 6.99 -11.61 -14.60
N PHE A 142 7.24 -12.80 -14.08
CA PHE A 142 7.63 -13.94 -14.91
C PHE A 142 6.48 -14.37 -15.84
N PHE A 143 5.24 -14.35 -15.34
CA PHE A 143 4.06 -14.63 -16.15
C PHE A 143 3.83 -13.54 -17.20
N ASP A 144 4.01 -12.26 -16.84
CA ASP A 144 3.89 -11.14 -17.77
C ASP A 144 4.87 -11.30 -18.93
N ALA A 145 6.13 -11.64 -18.65
CA ALA A 145 7.14 -11.90 -19.66
C ALA A 145 6.77 -13.12 -20.54
N PHE A 146 6.24 -14.19 -19.94
CA PHE A 146 5.79 -15.37 -20.67
C PHE A 146 4.63 -15.04 -21.62
N ILE A 147 3.59 -14.34 -21.14
CA ILE A 147 2.44 -13.95 -21.96
C ILE A 147 2.85 -13.01 -23.10
N SER A 148 3.76 -12.09 -22.87
CA SER A 148 4.29 -11.21 -23.92
C SER A 148 4.94 -11.96 -25.08
N ILE A 149 5.50 -13.14 -24.81
CA ILE A 149 6.12 -14.00 -25.83
C ILE A 149 5.07 -14.87 -26.55
N VAL A 150 4.13 -15.47 -25.74
CA VAL A 150 3.21 -16.49 -26.27
C VAL A 150 1.96 -15.87 -26.89
N SER A 151 1.50 -14.73 -26.40
CA SER A 151 0.30 -14.03 -26.84
C SER A 151 0.50 -12.52 -26.80
N PRO A 152 1.29 -11.95 -27.71
CA PRO A 152 1.65 -10.52 -27.69
C PRO A 152 0.43 -9.58 -27.74
N ASP A 153 -0.66 -10.03 -28.35
CA ASP A 153 -1.89 -9.25 -28.54
C ASP A 153 -2.90 -9.42 -27.38
N ALA A 154 -2.58 -10.23 -26.37
CA ALA A 154 -3.49 -10.46 -25.24
C ALA A 154 -3.55 -9.24 -24.31
N ASN A 155 -4.63 -8.49 -24.39
CA ASN A 155 -4.92 -7.40 -23.46
C ASN A 155 -5.74 -7.95 -22.26
N TRP A 156 -5.06 -8.57 -21.30
CA TRP A 156 -5.68 -9.27 -20.17
C TRP A 156 -5.78 -8.41 -18.89
N LYS A 157 -5.21 -7.21 -18.91
CA LYS A 157 -5.16 -6.31 -17.73
C LYS A 157 -6.42 -5.48 -17.49
N ASN A 158 -7.38 -5.43 -18.41
CA ASN A 158 -8.51 -4.50 -18.38
C ASN A 158 -9.85 -5.20 -18.20
N GLN A 159 -10.15 -5.77 -17.03
CA GLN A 159 -11.50 -6.32 -16.75
C GLN A 159 -11.96 -5.96 -15.32
N LEU A 160 -12.41 -4.72 -15.12
CA LEU A 160 -13.09 -4.31 -13.89
C LEU A 160 -14.11 -3.21 -14.21
N THR A 161 -15.40 -3.53 -14.34
CA THR A 161 -16.41 -2.49 -14.65
C THR A 161 -17.79 -2.62 -14.03
N ALA A 162 -18.13 -3.60 -13.18
CA ALA A 162 -19.56 -3.87 -12.94
C ALA A 162 -20.15 -3.43 -11.58
N GLU A 163 -19.39 -3.06 -10.53
CA GLU A 163 -19.93 -2.83 -9.18
C GLU A 163 -20.00 -1.36 -8.73
N PHE A 164 -19.41 -0.43 -9.49
CA PHE A 164 -19.14 0.93 -9.01
C PHE A 164 -20.34 1.88 -8.98
N GLU A 165 -21.39 1.61 -9.78
CA GLU A 165 -22.56 2.49 -9.88
C GLU A 165 -23.36 2.63 -8.57
N LYS A 166 -23.20 1.70 -7.62
CA LYS A 166 -23.94 1.69 -6.34
C LYS A 166 -23.38 2.69 -5.31
N TYR A 167 -22.21 3.30 -5.58
CA TYR A 167 -21.48 4.14 -4.63
C TYR A 167 -21.28 5.57 -5.13
N ASP A 168 -22.20 6.07 -5.95
CA ASP A 168 -22.18 7.42 -6.49
C ASP A 168 -20.93 7.78 -7.32
N LEU A 169 -20.16 6.76 -7.76
CA LEU A 169 -19.04 6.98 -8.66
C LEU A 169 -19.55 7.19 -10.08
N THR A 170 -19.11 8.28 -10.68
CA THR A 170 -19.44 8.66 -12.06
C THR A 170 -18.57 7.92 -13.08
N ALA A 171 -18.95 7.95 -14.36
CA ALA A 171 -18.10 7.43 -15.44
C ALA A 171 -16.72 8.14 -15.47
N GLY A 172 -16.65 9.41 -15.09
CA GLY A 172 -15.40 10.15 -14.96
C GLY A 172 -14.51 9.62 -13.84
N ASP A 173 -15.10 9.17 -12.72
CA ASP A 173 -14.36 8.58 -11.61
C ASP A 173 -13.79 7.22 -12.00
N LEU A 174 -14.53 6.41 -12.75
CA LEU A 174 -14.04 5.14 -13.28
C LEU A 174 -12.87 5.35 -14.24
N THR A 175 -13.00 6.30 -15.16
CA THR A 175 -11.90 6.68 -16.05
C THR A 175 -10.68 7.14 -15.27
N PHE A 176 -10.87 7.92 -14.20
CA PHE A 176 -9.79 8.38 -13.34
C PHE A 176 -9.08 7.21 -12.65
N ILE A 177 -9.82 6.23 -12.11
CA ILE A 177 -9.25 5.01 -11.50
C ILE A 177 -8.43 4.23 -12.53
N GLU A 178 -8.96 4.00 -13.73
CA GLU A 178 -8.26 3.30 -14.81
C GLU A 178 -6.98 4.01 -15.23
N GLU A 179 -7.03 5.33 -15.35
CA GLU A 179 -5.86 6.15 -15.68
C GLU A 179 -4.78 6.07 -14.60
N ILE A 180 -5.13 6.09 -13.29
CA ILE A 180 -4.17 5.93 -12.21
C ILE A 180 -3.51 4.54 -12.28
N ILE A 181 -4.29 3.47 -12.47
CA ILE A 181 -3.77 2.10 -12.56
C ILE A 181 -2.81 1.95 -13.75
N ALA A 182 -3.16 2.53 -14.89
CA ALA A 182 -2.30 2.53 -16.08
C ALA A 182 -0.99 3.29 -15.85
N GLY A 183 -0.99 4.26 -14.94
CA GLY A 183 0.14 5.14 -14.65
C GLY A 183 0.47 6.01 -15.85
N PRO A 184 -0.25 7.10 -16.09
CA PRO A 184 -0.08 7.93 -17.26
C PRO A 184 1.34 8.50 -17.34
N HIS A 185 1.88 8.57 -18.54
CA HIS A 185 3.11 9.29 -18.78
C HIS A 185 2.87 10.79 -18.74
N PHE A 186 3.89 11.56 -18.38
CA PHE A 186 3.82 13.03 -18.25
C PHE A 186 3.20 13.76 -19.46
N LYS A 187 3.24 13.14 -20.64
CA LYS A 187 2.69 13.70 -21.90
C LYS A 187 1.27 13.23 -22.22
N ASP A 188 0.73 12.29 -21.44
CA ASP A 188 -0.59 11.75 -21.69
C ASP A 188 -1.65 12.76 -21.27
N VAL A 189 -2.72 12.85 -22.05
CA VAL A 189 -3.87 13.68 -21.72
C VAL A 189 -4.80 12.83 -20.86
N CYS A 190 -4.81 13.09 -19.56
CA CYS A 190 -5.76 12.49 -18.63
C CYS A 190 -7.06 13.29 -18.65
N VAL A 191 -8.19 12.58 -18.62
CA VAL A 191 -9.54 13.17 -18.70
C VAL A 191 -10.39 12.92 -17.45
N GLY A 192 -10.00 11.97 -16.60
CA GLY A 192 -10.72 11.64 -15.37
C GLY A 192 -10.69 12.76 -14.33
N ARG A 193 -9.65 13.58 -14.33
CA ARG A 193 -9.54 14.78 -13.48
C ARG A 193 -8.96 15.97 -14.26
N THR A 194 -9.25 17.16 -13.75
CA THR A 194 -8.76 18.42 -14.29
C THR A 194 -7.25 18.59 -14.05
N LYS A 195 -6.61 19.45 -14.81
CA LYS A 195 -5.15 19.64 -14.79
C LYS A 195 -4.61 20.06 -13.41
N ASP A 196 -5.37 20.84 -12.65
CA ASP A 196 -5.05 21.26 -11.28
C ASP A 196 -4.96 20.10 -10.30
N LYS A 197 -5.64 18.98 -10.60
CA LYS A 197 -5.59 17.73 -9.84
C LYS A 197 -4.64 16.67 -10.44
N SER A 198 -3.77 17.05 -11.37
CA SER A 198 -2.84 16.10 -12.04
C SER A 198 -1.88 15.38 -11.07
N PHE A 199 -1.57 15.97 -9.91
CA PHE A 199 -0.75 15.34 -8.88
C PHE A 199 -1.35 14.03 -8.32
N LEU A 200 -2.68 13.85 -8.42
CA LEU A 200 -3.37 12.63 -7.97
C LEU A 200 -2.91 11.39 -8.74
N TYR A 201 -2.50 11.56 -9.99
CA TYR A 201 -2.00 10.46 -10.84
C TYR A 201 -0.61 9.98 -10.43
N GLU A 202 0.11 10.75 -9.60
CA GLU A 202 1.45 10.41 -9.14
C GLU A 202 1.46 9.66 -7.81
N ILE A 203 0.30 9.39 -7.21
CA ILE A 203 0.20 8.76 -5.90
C ILE A 203 0.52 7.26 -5.97
N VAL A 204 -0.15 6.53 -6.89
CA VAL A 204 -0.07 5.06 -6.98
C VAL A 204 1.00 4.60 -7.97
N ALA A 205 1.12 5.29 -9.12
CA ALA A 205 2.05 4.90 -10.17
C ALA A 205 2.77 6.12 -10.76
N ASN A 206 3.79 6.61 -10.07
CA ASN A 206 4.52 7.83 -10.45
C ASN A 206 5.52 7.56 -11.58
N LYS A 207 5.12 7.86 -12.82
CA LYS A 207 5.98 7.71 -14.00
C LYS A 207 7.03 8.83 -14.15
N ARG A 208 6.94 9.92 -13.34
CA ARG A 208 7.89 11.03 -13.39
C ARG A 208 9.22 10.69 -12.68
N ASN A 209 9.13 10.19 -11.46
CA ASN A 209 10.31 9.94 -10.63
C ASN A 209 10.33 8.55 -9.98
N GLY A 210 9.27 7.76 -10.16
CA GLY A 210 9.15 6.42 -9.62
C GLY A 210 9.02 6.37 -8.09
N ILE A 211 8.62 7.45 -7.43
CA ILE A 211 8.37 7.48 -5.98
C ILE A 211 6.86 7.49 -5.78
N ASP A 212 6.30 6.38 -5.36
CA ASP A 212 4.88 6.15 -5.20
C ASP A 212 4.58 5.21 -4.03
N VAL A 213 3.32 5.12 -3.66
CA VAL A 213 2.89 4.29 -2.52
C VAL A 213 3.00 2.79 -2.80
N ASP A 214 2.94 2.36 -4.06
CA ASP A 214 3.24 1.00 -4.49
C ASP A 214 4.65 0.61 -4.02
N LYS A 215 5.62 1.43 -4.38
CA LYS A 215 7.02 1.23 -4.00
C LYS A 215 7.24 1.28 -2.49
N TRP A 216 6.52 2.13 -1.78
CA TRP A 216 6.66 2.25 -0.33
C TRP A 216 6.18 0.99 0.38
N ASP A 217 5.05 0.40 -0.06
CA ASP A 217 4.58 -0.85 0.52
C ASP A 217 5.55 -1.99 0.24
N TYR A 218 5.88 -2.24 -1.04
CA TYR A 218 6.68 -3.44 -1.34
C TYR A 218 8.11 -3.35 -0.79
N PHE A 219 8.73 -2.17 -0.69
CA PHE A 219 10.03 -2.04 0.00
C PHE A 219 9.94 -2.45 1.46
N ALA A 220 8.92 -1.99 2.17
CA ALA A 220 8.74 -2.34 3.58
C ALA A 220 8.37 -3.82 3.75
N ARG A 221 7.44 -4.30 2.95
CA ARG A 221 6.91 -5.67 3.00
C ARG A 221 7.95 -6.71 2.60
N ASP A 222 8.62 -6.52 1.48
CA ASP A 222 9.67 -7.44 1.01
C ASP A 222 10.82 -7.50 2.01
N CYS A 223 11.27 -6.35 2.52
CA CYS A 223 12.32 -6.31 3.53
C CYS A 223 11.92 -7.09 4.80
N LEU A 224 10.68 -6.90 5.28
CA LEU A 224 10.17 -7.62 6.45
C LEU A 224 10.17 -9.13 6.19
N MET A 225 9.60 -9.57 5.07
CA MET A 225 9.43 -10.99 4.75
C MET A 225 10.74 -11.70 4.41
N LEU A 226 11.71 -10.98 3.87
CA LEU A 226 13.05 -11.51 3.59
C LEU A 226 14.03 -11.41 4.78
N GLY A 227 13.61 -10.79 5.89
CA GLY A 227 14.49 -10.53 7.02
C GLY A 227 15.61 -9.55 6.71
N ILE A 228 15.39 -8.63 5.76
CA ILE A 228 16.35 -7.59 5.35
C ILE A 228 15.98 -6.28 6.05
N ARG A 229 17.00 -5.54 6.49
CA ARG A 229 16.75 -4.24 7.12
C ARG A 229 16.20 -3.24 6.08
N ASN A 230 15.00 -2.74 6.33
CA ASN A 230 14.45 -1.60 5.58
C ASN A 230 15.13 -0.30 6.05
N ASN A 231 15.74 0.43 5.12
CA ASN A 231 16.36 1.74 5.39
C ASN A 231 15.48 2.90 4.87
N PHE A 232 14.29 2.62 4.35
CA PHE A 232 13.37 3.60 3.81
C PHE A 232 12.21 3.82 4.79
N ASP A 233 12.00 5.08 5.21
CA ASP A 233 10.92 5.47 6.10
C ASP A 233 9.87 6.28 5.32
N TYR A 234 8.84 5.59 4.83
CA TYR A 234 7.72 6.22 4.12
C TYR A 234 6.85 7.10 5.04
N THR A 235 6.82 6.85 6.35
CA THR A 235 6.02 7.63 7.29
C THR A 235 6.46 9.08 7.31
N ARG A 236 7.77 9.31 7.17
CA ARG A 236 8.34 10.64 7.06
C ARG A 236 7.91 11.33 5.77
N PHE A 237 7.84 10.60 4.63
CA PHE A 237 7.34 11.15 3.38
C PHE A 237 5.87 11.57 3.51
N ILE A 238 5.00 10.72 4.03
CA ILE A 238 3.59 11.05 4.29
C ILE A 238 3.49 12.31 5.16
N HIS A 239 4.33 12.39 6.20
CA HIS A 239 4.29 13.53 7.14
C HIS A 239 4.73 14.85 6.51
N PHE A 240 5.61 14.86 5.51
CA PHE A 240 6.17 16.08 4.92
C PHE A 240 5.78 16.32 3.46
N ALA A 241 5.05 15.38 2.84
CA ALA A 241 4.63 15.51 1.44
C ALA A 241 3.81 16.78 1.21
N ARG A 242 4.08 17.47 0.11
CA ARG A 242 3.35 18.63 -0.38
C ARG A 242 3.30 18.59 -1.90
N VAL A 243 2.21 19.07 -2.44
CA VAL A 243 2.09 19.38 -3.87
C VAL A 243 2.70 20.75 -4.09
N LEU A 244 3.60 20.83 -5.04
CA LEU A 244 4.22 22.10 -5.46
C LEU A 244 3.77 22.40 -6.88
N GLU A 245 3.47 23.67 -7.15
CA GLU A 245 3.30 24.14 -8.54
C GLU A 245 4.66 24.00 -9.23
N GLY A 246 4.71 23.16 -10.26
CA GLY A 246 5.90 23.01 -11.09
C GLY A 246 5.75 23.75 -12.41
N ASP A 247 6.88 24.25 -12.94
CA ASP A 247 6.98 24.83 -14.26
C ASP A 247 6.72 23.79 -15.39
#